data_bd715cb6d7887caa6e9c36c36da23cef
#
_entry.id   bd715cb6d7887caa6e9c36c36da23cef
#
_cell.length_a   1.000
_cell.length_b   1.000
_cell.length_c   1.000
_cell.angle_alpha   90.00
_cell.angle_beta   90.00
_cell.angle_gamma   90.00
#
_symmetry.space_group_name_H-M   'P 1'
#
loop_
_entity.id
_entity.type
_entity.pdbx_description
1 polymer ?
#
loop_
_entity_poly.entity_id
_entity_poly.type
_entity_poly.pdbx_seq_one_letter_code
_entity_poly.pdbx_strand_id
1 'polypeptide(L)'
;MLNKNYLGHWTGGAIRPEPYEEIIAGVILDVSQPIYLVKKNQGIHVALDGSVELASAAAMASAADAEGRYPLIAVVPPLPPGSLGDPYFKSMLGLRYAYVVGAMANGITSVEMVEAAARAGMIGFFGAAGLDVAKIEQAAGQLKQRLGKLPYGFNLIHSPGDPDLEFATVRLYLAHGIDLI
;
A
#
# COMPACT_ATOMS: atom_id res chain seq x y z
N MET A 1 -26.13 30.11 16.06
CA MET A 1 -25.05 29.33 16.69
C MET A 1 -24.40 28.48 15.61
N LEU A 2 -23.25 28.90 15.08
CA LEU A 2 -22.51 28.13 14.08
C LEU A 2 -21.88 26.92 14.76
N ASN A 3 -22.19 25.76 14.23
CA ASN A 3 -21.82 24.48 14.78
C ASN A 3 -20.28 24.30 14.69
N LYS A 4 -19.61 24.00 15.80
CA LYS A 4 -18.16 23.89 15.97
C LYS A 4 -17.49 22.70 15.24
N ASN A 5 -18.14 22.12 14.24
CA ASN A 5 -17.77 20.83 13.68
C ASN A 5 -17.29 20.86 12.21
N TYR A 6 -16.93 22.01 11.67
CA TYR A 6 -16.37 22.08 10.31
C TYR A 6 -14.85 22.18 10.37
N LEU A 7 -14.19 21.44 9.46
CA LEU A 7 -12.73 21.44 9.34
C LEU A 7 -12.19 22.70 8.66
N GLY A 8 -13.03 23.40 7.91
CA GLY A 8 -12.65 24.54 7.11
C GLY A 8 -13.68 24.83 6.02
N HIS A 9 -13.20 25.27 4.87
CA HIS A 9 -14.01 25.52 3.69
C HIS A 9 -13.47 24.79 2.48
N TRP A 10 -14.39 24.29 1.69
CA TRP A 10 -14.11 23.80 0.35
C TRP A 10 -14.56 24.86 -0.67
N THR A 11 -13.75 25.10 -1.68
CA THR A 11 -14.05 26.00 -2.78
C THR A 11 -14.12 25.23 -4.09
N GLY A 12 -15.17 25.47 -4.86
CA GLY A 12 -15.55 24.75 -6.05
C GLY A 12 -14.44 24.54 -7.07
N GLY A 13 -14.39 23.31 -7.57
CA GLY A 13 -13.71 22.92 -8.79
C GLY A 13 -14.62 22.96 -10.01
N ALA A 14 -14.33 22.13 -11.01
CA ALA A 14 -15.13 22.00 -12.23
C ALA A 14 -16.48 21.30 -11.98
N ILE A 15 -16.53 20.43 -10.97
CA ILE A 15 -17.71 19.61 -10.63
C ILE A 15 -18.43 20.22 -9.43
N ARG A 16 -19.75 20.39 -9.54
CA ARG A 16 -20.57 20.87 -8.41
C ARG A 16 -20.79 19.77 -7.40
N PRO A 17 -20.80 20.09 -6.08
CA PRO A 17 -21.15 19.11 -5.07
C PRO A 17 -22.55 18.54 -5.27
N GLU A 18 -22.66 17.20 -5.25
CA GLU A 18 -23.91 16.45 -5.41
C GLU A 18 -24.39 15.89 -4.07
N PRO A 19 -25.71 15.64 -3.89
CA PRO A 19 -26.25 15.04 -2.67
C PRO A 19 -25.54 13.72 -2.35
N TYR A 20 -25.20 13.54 -1.07
CA TYR A 20 -24.45 12.35 -0.60
C TYR A 20 -25.16 11.03 -0.96
N GLU A 21 -26.48 10.97 -0.74
CA GLU A 21 -27.29 9.79 -0.94
C GLU A 21 -27.31 9.32 -2.40
N GLU A 22 -27.12 10.23 -3.36
CA GLU A 22 -27.24 9.94 -4.79
C GLU A 22 -25.95 9.34 -5.37
N ILE A 23 -24.76 9.77 -4.89
CA ILE A 23 -23.51 9.43 -5.54
C ILE A 23 -22.54 8.60 -4.72
N ILE A 24 -22.72 8.51 -3.39
CA ILE A 24 -21.72 7.91 -2.51
C ILE A 24 -21.36 6.47 -2.89
N ALA A 25 -22.34 5.67 -3.30
CA ALA A 25 -22.11 4.28 -3.68
C ALA A 25 -21.14 4.12 -4.88
N GLY A 26 -21.18 5.04 -5.83
CA GLY A 26 -20.25 5.06 -6.95
C GLY A 26 -18.87 5.63 -6.58
N VAL A 27 -18.87 6.67 -5.77
CA VAL A 27 -17.66 7.41 -5.41
C VAL A 27 -16.70 6.59 -4.53
N ILE A 28 -17.23 5.81 -3.58
CA ILE A 28 -16.39 4.97 -2.70
C ILE A 28 -15.70 3.82 -3.44
N LEU A 29 -16.08 3.51 -4.66
CA LEU A 29 -15.42 2.50 -5.49
C LEU A 29 -14.14 3.04 -6.15
N ASP A 30 -14.01 4.35 -6.32
CA ASP A 30 -12.78 4.97 -6.82
C ASP A 30 -11.93 5.48 -5.66
N VAL A 31 -11.03 4.63 -5.19
CA VAL A 31 -10.09 4.95 -4.11
C VAL A 31 -8.90 5.82 -4.55
N SER A 32 -8.83 6.19 -5.83
CA SER A 32 -7.68 6.94 -6.37
C SER A 32 -7.78 8.45 -6.15
N GLN A 33 -8.98 8.95 -5.84
CA GLN A 33 -9.28 10.37 -5.69
C GLN A 33 -9.71 10.74 -4.26
N PRO A 34 -9.46 11.97 -3.81
CA PRO A 34 -9.99 12.44 -2.54
C PRO A 34 -11.50 12.66 -2.65
N ILE A 35 -12.21 12.48 -1.53
CA ILE A 35 -13.63 12.78 -1.40
C ILE A 35 -13.78 13.89 -0.35
N TYR A 36 -14.48 14.95 -0.70
CA TYR A 36 -14.78 16.07 0.19
C TYR A 36 -16.26 16.02 0.57
N LEU A 37 -16.54 15.95 1.86
CA LEU A 37 -17.90 16.09 2.39
C LEU A 37 -18.14 17.55 2.79
N VAL A 38 -19.08 18.18 2.14
CA VAL A 38 -19.37 19.60 2.34
C VAL A 38 -20.83 19.81 2.78
N LYS A 39 -21.07 20.87 3.54
CA LYS A 39 -22.41 21.29 3.91
C LYS A 39 -22.95 22.26 2.86
N LYS A 40 -24.03 21.87 2.19
CA LYS A 40 -24.74 22.71 1.23
C LYS A 40 -26.23 22.67 1.56
N ASN A 41 -26.85 23.83 1.74
CA ASN A 41 -28.23 23.91 2.23
C ASN A 41 -28.37 23.16 3.56
N GLN A 42 -29.34 22.27 3.66
CA GLN A 42 -29.58 21.45 4.85
C GLN A 42 -28.97 20.03 4.76
N GLY A 43 -28.35 19.67 3.63
CA GLY A 43 -27.80 18.33 3.34
C GLY A 43 -26.27 18.26 3.38
N ILE A 44 -25.76 17.03 3.36
CA ILE A 44 -24.36 16.71 3.08
C ILE A 44 -24.25 16.48 1.59
N HIS A 45 -23.23 17.05 0.98
CA HIS A 45 -22.92 16.88 -0.43
C HIS A 45 -21.50 16.38 -0.58
N VAL A 46 -21.23 15.69 -1.67
CA VAL A 46 -19.94 15.13 -2.05
C VAL A 46 -19.34 15.96 -3.18
N ALA A 47 -18.07 16.31 -3.05
CA ALA A 47 -17.27 16.88 -4.12
C ALA A 47 -16.00 16.03 -4.34
N LEU A 48 -15.56 15.91 -5.58
CA LEU A 48 -14.42 15.08 -5.97
C LEU A 48 -13.22 15.90 -6.41
N ASP A 49 -13.39 17.20 -6.61
CA ASP A 49 -12.34 18.13 -6.98
C ASP A 49 -12.47 19.41 -6.15
N GLY A 50 -11.65 20.42 -6.46
CA GLY A 50 -11.67 21.71 -5.75
C GLY A 50 -10.49 21.88 -4.81
N SER A 51 -10.56 22.92 -3.98
CA SER A 51 -9.52 23.26 -3.01
C SER A 51 -10.10 23.37 -1.60
N VAL A 52 -9.25 23.06 -0.62
CA VAL A 52 -9.60 23.10 0.82
C VAL A 52 -8.74 24.13 1.52
N GLU A 53 -9.40 24.99 2.27
CA GLU A 53 -8.78 25.87 3.24
C GLU A 53 -9.18 25.43 4.64
N LEU A 54 -8.22 24.91 5.41
CA LEU A 54 -8.46 24.49 6.79
C LEU A 54 -8.61 25.76 7.66
N ALA A 55 -9.65 25.81 8.46
CA ALA A 55 -9.90 26.95 9.30
C ALA A 55 -8.96 27.00 10.50
N SER A 56 -8.26 28.11 10.70
CA SER A 56 -7.78 28.47 12.02
C SER A 56 -8.97 28.79 12.93
N ALA A 57 -8.83 28.59 14.25
CA ALA A 57 -9.91 28.85 15.21
C ALA A 57 -10.55 30.25 15.10
N ALA A 58 -9.80 31.24 14.58
CA ALA A 58 -10.26 32.60 14.32
C ALA A 58 -11.03 32.77 12.99
N ALA A 59 -10.71 31.98 11.97
CA ALA A 59 -11.32 32.09 10.65
C ALA A 59 -12.71 31.43 10.55
N MET A 60 -13.06 30.58 11.51
CA MET A 60 -14.38 29.92 11.55
C MET A 60 -15.56 30.87 11.80
N ALA A 61 -15.28 32.08 12.27
CA ALA A 61 -16.30 33.05 12.63
C ALA A 61 -16.76 33.99 11.49
N SER A 62 -16.04 34.03 10.35
CA SER A 62 -16.21 35.09 9.35
C SER A 62 -16.61 34.63 7.94
N ALA A 63 -16.89 33.35 7.71
CA ALA A 63 -17.17 32.86 6.36
C ALA A 63 -18.68 32.86 6.09
N ALA A 64 -19.18 33.96 5.58
CA ALA A 64 -20.45 34.04 4.86
C ALA A 64 -20.35 33.14 3.57
N ASP A 65 -21.47 32.52 3.21
CA ASP A 65 -21.64 31.74 2.00
C ASP A 65 -21.31 32.56 0.76
N ALA A 66 -20.05 32.57 0.34
CA ALA A 66 -19.69 33.04 -0.98
C ALA A 66 -20.08 31.96 -2.00
N GLU A 67 -20.57 32.37 -3.15
CA GLU A 67 -20.98 31.45 -4.21
C GLU A 67 -19.82 30.50 -4.57
N GLY A 68 -20.06 29.19 -4.49
CA GLY A 68 -19.03 28.17 -4.73
C GLY A 68 -18.14 27.81 -3.54
N ARG A 69 -18.33 28.41 -2.37
CA ARG A 69 -17.60 28.07 -1.12
C ARG A 69 -18.56 27.45 -0.11
N TYR A 70 -18.23 26.26 0.36
CA TYR A 70 -19.07 25.49 1.27
C TYR A 70 -18.29 25.06 2.52
N PRO A 71 -18.94 25.00 3.69
CA PRO A 71 -18.31 24.45 4.90
C PRO A 71 -17.88 23.00 4.69
N LEU A 72 -16.62 22.68 4.99
CA LEU A 72 -16.03 21.36 4.88
C LEU A 72 -16.29 20.55 6.14
N ILE A 73 -16.97 19.42 6.00
CA ILE A 73 -17.28 18.49 7.10
C ILE A 73 -16.15 17.50 7.30
N ALA A 74 -15.70 16.87 6.19
CA ALA A 74 -14.64 15.88 6.23
C ALA A 74 -13.91 15.82 4.89
N VAL A 75 -12.67 15.31 4.95
CA VAL A 75 -11.88 14.90 3.78
C VAL A 75 -11.59 13.43 3.93
N VAL A 76 -11.93 12.63 2.93
CA VAL A 76 -11.47 11.25 2.79
C VAL A 76 -10.30 11.27 1.81
N PRO A 77 -9.08 10.99 2.27
CA PRO A 77 -7.92 11.00 1.38
C PRO A 77 -7.99 9.83 0.40
N PRO A 78 -7.31 9.92 -0.76
CA PRO A 78 -7.14 8.78 -1.64
C PRO A 78 -6.41 7.65 -0.93
N LEU A 79 -6.77 6.40 -1.24
CA LEU A 79 -6.17 5.19 -0.68
C LEU A 79 -5.54 4.33 -1.78
N PRO A 80 -4.50 4.81 -2.48
CA PRO A 80 -3.84 4.01 -3.50
C PRO A 80 -3.13 2.81 -2.85
N PRO A 81 -2.96 1.67 -3.56
CA PRO A 81 -2.31 0.46 -3.01
C PRO A 81 -0.94 0.72 -2.38
N GLY A 82 -0.19 1.70 -2.89
CA GLY A 82 1.10 2.11 -2.35
C GLY A 82 1.04 2.78 -0.96
N SER A 83 -0.14 3.26 -0.52
CA SER A 83 -0.31 3.82 0.82
C SER A 83 -0.59 2.76 1.89
N LEU A 84 -0.93 1.53 1.47
CA LEU A 84 -1.22 0.44 2.39
C LEU A 84 0.05 -0.11 3.06
N GLY A 85 -0.15 -0.68 4.24
CA GLY A 85 0.88 -1.33 5.03
C GLY A 85 1.85 -0.38 5.74
N ASP A 86 2.81 -0.96 6.46
CA ASP A 86 3.77 -0.22 7.27
C ASP A 86 4.77 0.54 6.37
N PRO A 87 4.88 1.88 6.53
CA PRO A 87 5.86 2.68 5.81
C PRO A 87 7.31 2.30 6.11
N TYR A 88 7.60 1.88 7.35
CA TYR A 88 8.93 1.46 7.76
C TYR A 88 9.36 0.18 7.03
N PHE A 89 8.47 -0.83 6.98
CA PHE A 89 8.70 -2.05 6.21
C PHE A 89 9.01 -1.75 4.75
N LYS A 90 8.24 -0.88 4.12
CA LYS A 90 8.48 -0.47 2.73
C LYS A 90 9.82 0.25 2.55
N SER A 91 10.14 1.20 3.42
CA SER A 91 11.39 1.98 3.32
C SER A 91 12.63 1.14 3.59
N MET A 92 12.57 0.22 4.55
CA MET A 92 13.66 -0.68 4.91
C MET A 92 14.06 -1.60 3.76
N LEU A 93 13.09 -2.09 3.00
CA LEU A 93 13.30 -3.03 1.89
C LEU A 93 13.24 -2.37 0.50
N GLY A 94 13.03 -1.05 0.43
CA GLY A 94 12.91 -0.34 -0.85
C GLY A 94 11.68 -0.73 -1.67
N LEU A 95 10.56 -1.06 -1.01
CA LEU A 95 9.34 -1.52 -1.67
C LEU A 95 8.41 -0.36 -2.04
N ARG A 96 7.72 -0.52 -3.16
CA ARG A 96 6.58 0.33 -3.53
C ARG A 96 5.30 -0.09 -2.80
N TYR A 97 5.12 -1.39 -2.63
CA TYR A 97 3.94 -1.98 -1.99
C TYR A 97 4.36 -2.86 -0.81
N ALA A 98 3.68 -2.74 0.31
CA ALA A 98 3.84 -3.65 1.44
C ALA A 98 3.14 -4.99 1.15
N TYR A 99 3.54 -5.64 0.08
CA TYR A 99 2.98 -6.90 -0.39
C TYR A 99 4.06 -7.97 -0.45
N VAL A 100 3.75 -9.12 0.15
CA VAL A 100 4.64 -10.28 0.22
C VAL A 100 4.06 -11.40 -0.63
N VAL A 101 4.79 -11.83 -1.65
CA VAL A 101 4.51 -13.08 -2.36
C VAL A 101 5.17 -14.19 -1.56
N GLY A 102 4.36 -14.90 -0.76
CA GLY A 102 4.82 -15.94 0.15
C GLY A 102 5.42 -17.16 -0.58
N ALA A 103 6.33 -17.83 0.09
CA ALA A 103 6.93 -19.05 -0.42
C ALA A 103 5.90 -20.18 -0.49
N MET A 104 5.78 -20.79 -1.66
CA MET A 104 5.04 -22.04 -1.88
C MET A 104 6.05 -23.14 -2.20
N ALA A 105 5.99 -24.23 -1.44
CA ALA A 105 6.93 -25.36 -1.52
C ALA A 105 7.16 -25.91 -2.94
N ASN A 106 8.20 -26.71 -3.11
CA ASN A 106 8.56 -27.35 -4.36
C ASN A 106 8.83 -26.40 -5.55
N GLY A 107 9.25 -25.17 -5.26
CA GLY A 107 9.51 -24.17 -6.28
C GLY A 107 8.25 -23.62 -6.97
N ILE A 108 7.05 -23.78 -6.37
CA ILE A 108 5.81 -23.20 -6.91
C ILE A 108 5.92 -21.67 -6.91
N THR A 109 6.40 -21.05 -5.81
CA THR A 109 6.91 -19.68 -5.90
C THR A 109 8.29 -19.75 -6.55
N SER A 110 8.30 -19.67 -7.89
CA SER A 110 9.49 -19.87 -8.72
C SER A 110 10.40 -18.64 -8.76
N VAL A 111 11.58 -18.81 -9.34
CA VAL A 111 12.51 -17.70 -9.62
C VAL A 111 11.82 -16.59 -10.42
N GLU A 112 11.02 -16.94 -11.43
CA GLU A 112 10.31 -15.99 -12.27
C GLU A 112 9.23 -15.22 -11.50
N MET A 113 8.52 -15.90 -10.59
CA MET A 113 7.50 -15.27 -9.75
C MET A 113 8.14 -14.30 -8.75
N VAL A 114 9.24 -14.68 -8.12
CA VAL A 114 10.01 -13.80 -7.22
C VAL A 114 10.57 -12.60 -7.98
N GLU A 115 11.10 -12.81 -9.17
CA GLU A 115 11.59 -11.74 -10.03
C GLU A 115 10.48 -10.75 -10.41
N ALA A 116 9.33 -11.27 -10.83
CA ALA A 116 8.17 -10.44 -11.20
C ALA A 116 7.69 -9.61 -10.01
N ALA A 117 7.60 -10.20 -8.81
CA ALA A 117 7.23 -9.48 -7.59
C ALA A 117 8.23 -8.36 -7.28
N ALA A 118 9.52 -8.64 -7.27
CA ALA A 118 10.56 -7.65 -6.96
C ALA A 118 10.57 -6.49 -7.96
N ARG A 119 10.45 -6.77 -9.27
CA ARG A 119 10.36 -5.73 -10.32
C ARG A 119 9.07 -4.90 -10.25
N ALA A 120 8.00 -5.46 -9.70
CA ALA A 120 6.75 -4.73 -9.44
C ALA A 120 6.80 -3.88 -8.16
N GLY A 121 7.90 -3.90 -7.42
CA GLY A 121 8.07 -3.16 -6.15
C GLY A 121 7.44 -3.85 -4.95
N MET A 122 7.37 -5.18 -4.99
CA MET A 122 6.95 -6.07 -3.92
C MET A 122 8.13 -6.93 -3.47
N ILE A 123 7.95 -7.79 -2.45
CA ILE A 123 8.93 -8.81 -2.11
C ILE A 123 8.37 -10.20 -2.35
N GLY A 124 9.17 -11.08 -2.96
CA GLY A 124 8.86 -12.50 -3.14
C GLY A 124 9.81 -13.40 -2.37
N PHE A 125 9.28 -14.50 -1.84
CA PHE A 125 10.06 -15.54 -1.18
C PHE A 125 10.03 -16.81 -2.02
N PHE A 126 11.20 -17.28 -2.44
CA PHE A 126 11.34 -18.52 -3.22
C PHE A 126 10.91 -19.73 -2.40
N GLY A 127 10.17 -20.63 -3.01
CA GLY A 127 9.62 -21.84 -2.36
C GLY A 127 10.62 -22.99 -2.28
N ALA A 128 11.60 -22.91 -1.38
CA ALA A 128 12.69 -23.87 -1.25
C ALA A 128 12.30 -25.19 -0.60
N ALA A 129 11.23 -25.21 0.21
CA ALA A 129 10.79 -26.43 0.90
C ALA A 129 10.51 -27.58 -0.08
N GLY A 130 10.99 -28.78 0.25
CA GLY A 130 10.83 -29.99 -0.59
C GLY A 130 11.78 -30.09 -1.78
N LEU A 131 12.68 -29.10 -1.96
CA LEU A 131 13.73 -29.15 -2.96
C LEU A 131 15.05 -29.65 -2.36
N ASP A 132 15.88 -30.29 -3.21
CA ASP A 132 17.26 -30.60 -2.86
C ASP A 132 18.14 -29.33 -2.85
N VAL A 133 19.26 -29.40 -2.12
CA VAL A 133 20.18 -28.26 -1.92
C VAL A 133 20.69 -27.70 -3.25
N ALA A 134 20.93 -28.57 -4.25
CA ALA A 134 21.45 -28.15 -5.56
C ALA A 134 20.45 -27.28 -6.32
N LYS A 135 19.15 -27.61 -6.27
CA LYS A 135 18.10 -26.79 -6.88
C LYS A 135 17.92 -25.46 -6.16
N ILE A 136 18.04 -25.45 -4.83
CA ILE A 136 17.99 -24.22 -4.02
C ILE A 136 19.18 -23.33 -4.38
N GLU A 137 20.38 -23.90 -4.51
CA GLU A 137 21.59 -23.16 -4.90
C GLU A 137 21.46 -22.55 -6.30
N GLN A 138 20.95 -23.33 -7.25
CA GLN A 138 20.68 -22.83 -8.60
C GLN A 138 19.71 -21.64 -8.59
N ALA A 139 18.62 -21.73 -7.83
CA ALA A 139 17.65 -20.64 -7.70
C ALA A 139 18.28 -19.40 -7.06
N ALA A 140 19.09 -19.58 -6.01
CA ALA A 140 19.80 -18.51 -5.35
C ALA A 140 20.76 -17.77 -6.31
N GLY A 141 21.53 -18.51 -7.09
CA GLY A 141 22.41 -17.95 -8.12
C GLY A 141 21.64 -17.15 -9.18
N GLN A 142 20.53 -17.69 -9.67
CA GLN A 142 19.68 -17.03 -10.65
C GLN A 142 19.06 -15.73 -10.11
N LEU A 143 18.48 -15.75 -8.91
CA LEU A 143 17.88 -14.58 -8.29
C LEU A 143 18.93 -13.49 -8.04
N LYS A 144 20.10 -13.84 -7.51
CA LYS A 144 21.20 -12.91 -7.32
C LYS A 144 21.62 -12.24 -8.63
N GLN A 145 21.73 -12.99 -9.70
CA GLN A 145 22.09 -12.48 -11.02
C GLN A 145 21.01 -11.56 -11.61
N ARG A 146 19.74 -11.96 -11.52
CA ARG A 146 18.62 -11.26 -12.16
C ARG A 146 18.18 -10.01 -11.40
N LEU A 147 18.22 -10.05 -10.06
CA LEU A 147 17.67 -8.99 -9.20
C LEU A 147 18.72 -8.01 -8.69
N GLY A 148 19.98 -8.40 -8.59
CA GLY A 148 21.03 -7.53 -8.09
C GLY A 148 20.75 -7.06 -6.67
N LYS A 149 20.28 -5.79 -6.52
CA LYS A 149 19.99 -5.18 -5.22
C LYS A 149 18.49 -5.19 -4.85
N LEU A 150 17.62 -5.69 -5.73
CA LEU A 150 16.19 -5.78 -5.42
C LEU A 150 15.97 -6.84 -4.32
N PRO A 151 15.03 -6.61 -3.39
CA PRO A 151 14.81 -7.50 -2.27
C PRO A 151 14.11 -8.79 -2.71
N TYR A 152 14.58 -9.90 -2.17
CA TYR A 152 13.96 -11.22 -2.29
C TYR A 152 14.35 -12.07 -1.09
N GLY A 153 13.58 -13.11 -0.81
CA GLY A 153 13.85 -14.02 0.28
C GLY A 153 13.65 -15.48 -0.11
N PHE A 154 13.92 -16.35 0.84
CA PHE A 154 13.73 -17.79 0.75
C PHE A 154 13.02 -18.26 2.01
N ASN A 155 12.22 -19.32 1.95
CA ASN A 155 11.75 -19.94 3.16
C ASN A 155 12.77 -20.95 3.70
N LEU A 156 12.89 -21.00 5.02
CA LEU A 156 13.60 -22.06 5.73
C LEU A 156 12.58 -22.90 6.50
N ILE A 157 12.64 -24.22 6.29
CA ILE A 157 11.76 -25.17 6.96
C ILE A 157 12.54 -25.90 8.04
N HIS A 158 12.00 -25.93 9.26
CA HIS A 158 12.51 -26.82 10.29
C HIS A 158 12.26 -28.28 9.93
N SER A 159 13.33 -29.06 9.83
CA SER A 159 13.32 -30.45 9.39
C SER A 159 13.85 -31.37 10.48
N PRO A 160 13.06 -31.69 11.53
CA PRO A 160 13.55 -32.49 12.67
C PRO A 160 13.97 -33.91 12.27
N GLY A 161 13.44 -34.42 11.14
CA GLY A 161 13.82 -35.73 10.59
C GLY A 161 15.10 -35.71 9.75
N ASP A 162 15.59 -34.53 9.33
CA ASP A 162 16.81 -34.34 8.53
C ASP A 162 17.51 -33.03 8.92
N PRO A 163 18.19 -33.00 10.07
CA PRO A 163 18.93 -31.82 10.52
C PRO A 163 20.08 -31.43 9.59
N ASP A 164 20.68 -32.39 8.88
CA ASP A 164 21.80 -32.12 7.96
C ASP A 164 21.35 -31.32 6.75
N LEU A 165 20.14 -31.57 6.24
CA LEU A 165 19.52 -30.79 5.17
C LEU A 165 19.27 -29.35 5.63
N GLU A 166 18.76 -29.16 6.84
CA GLU A 166 18.53 -27.83 7.41
C GLU A 166 19.85 -27.03 7.53
N PHE A 167 20.89 -27.66 8.11
CA PHE A 167 22.21 -27.04 8.20
C PHE A 167 22.83 -26.72 6.85
N ALA A 168 22.71 -27.64 5.87
CA ALA A 168 23.21 -27.40 4.52
C ALA A 168 22.49 -26.21 3.86
N THR A 169 21.18 -26.10 4.04
CA THR A 169 20.36 -24.99 3.52
C THR A 169 20.77 -23.65 4.16
N VAL A 170 20.94 -23.61 5.48
CA VAL A 170 21.40 -22.40 6.17
C VAL A 170 22.78 -21.95 5.68
N ARG A 171 23.74 -22.89 5.55
CA ARG A 171 25.08 -22.59 5.02
C ARG A 171 25.02 -22.02 3.61
N LEU A 172 24.17 -22.59 2.77
CA LEU A 172 23.93 -22.09 1.42
C LEU A 172 23.41 -20.65 1.44
N TYR A 173 22.39 -20.36 2.26
CA TYR A 173 21.83 -19.01 2.38
C TYR A 173 22.88 -17.99 2.80
N LEU A 174 23.68 -18.32 3.81
CA LEU A 174 24.78 -17.46 4.25
C LEU A 174 25.82 -17.24 3.15
N ALA A 175 26.21 -18.30 2.41
CA ALA A 175 27.19 -18.20 1.32
C ALA A 175 26.71 -17.34 0.14
N HIS A 176 25.39 -17.35 -0.13
CA HIS A 176 24.78 -16.55 -1.20
C HIS A 176 24.33 -15.14 -0.75
N GLY A 177 24.44 -14.85 0.56
CA GLY A 177 24.01 -13.56 1.13
C GLY A 177 22.50 -13.40 1.14
N ILE A 178 21.76 -14.50 1.37
CA ILE A 178 20.32 -14.50 1.56
C ILE A 178 20.07 -14.23 3.05
N ASP A 179 19.51 -13.07 3.35
CA ASP A 179 19.28 -12.54 4.70
C ASP A 179 17.78 -12.36 5.04
N LEU A 180 16.91 -12.55 4.06
CA LEU A 180 15.46 -12.50 4.24
C LEU A 180 14.87 -13.91 4.18
N ILE A 181 14.31 -14.35 5.33
CA ILE A 181 13.78 -15.69 5.53
C ILE A 181 12.35 -15.62 6.06
#